data_b98be4737acbb7fd082ee739075ee389
#
_entry.id   b98be4737acbb7fd082ee739075ee389
#
_cell.length_a   1.000
_cell.length_b   1.000
_cell.length_c   1.000
_cell.angle_alpha   90.00
_cell.angle_beta   90.00
_cell.angle_gamma   90.00
#
_symmetry.space_group_name_H-M   'P 1'
#
loop_
_entity.id
_entity.type
_entity.pdbx_description
1 polymer ?
#
loop_
_entity_poly.entity_id
_entity_poly.type
_entity_poly.pdbx_seq_one_letter_code
_entity_poly.pdbx_strand_id
1 'polypeptide(L)'
;NRKIGIVGASTTGMLALVAASCYHELSLTIAMTPCDFIMEGFLRDGKDGMKERPADGESTVTVGGEPLPYLPYAYRHPQYWQMILAEAKAGGDMVASRKIFEESERLHPVREEEKIKVENIKGKLLLVGAEDDVLWDTCKYIRRMDQRLKATPHESEYALALYPHGTHFVFPEGMLRQMLPVGSGLLVGAAFRAGRQHPKACRAT
;
A
#
# COMPACT_ATOMS: atom_id res chain seq x y z
N ASN A 1 -19.63 -11.74 -22.42
CA ASN A 1 -19.27 -11.35 -21.04
C ASN A 1 -18.01 -10.48 -21.10
N ARG A 2 -18.08 -9.24 -20.63
CA ARG A 2 -16.89 -8.37 -20.49
C ARG A 2 -16.14 -8.81 -19.24
N LYS A 3 -14.84 -9.09 -19.41
CA LYS A 3 -13.94 -9.28 -18.26
C LYS A 3 -13.56 -7.90 -17.71
N ILE A 4 -13.67 -7.74 -16.40
CA ILE A 4 -13.33 -6.49 -15.70
C ILE A 4 -12.11 -6.77 -14.83
N GLY A 5 -11.10 -5.92 -14.94
CA GLY A 5 -9.93 -5.94 -14.06
C GLY A 5 -9.82 -4.66 -13.25
N ILE A 6 -9.14 -4.76 -12.12
CA ILE A 6 -8.78 -3.62 -11.26
C ILE A 6 -7.27 -3.56 -11.07
N VAL A 7 -6.72 -2.36 -11.13
CA VAL A 7 -5.29 -2.10 -10.89
C VAL A 7 -5.17 -0.98 -9.88
N GLY A 8 -4.33 -1.15 -8.89
CA GLY A 8 -4.05 -0.12 -7.90
C GLY A 8 -2.62 -0.16 -7.42
N ALA A 9 -2.11 0.97 -6.95
CA ALA A 9 -0.78 1.09 -6.35
C ALA A 9 -0.89 1.77 -4.98
N SER A 10 -0.03 1.37 -4.01
CA SER A 10 -0.03 1.98 -2.69
C SER A 10 -1.39 1.78 -1.99
N THR A 11 -1.98 2.82 -1.42
CA THR A 11 -3.33 2.80 -0.84
C THR A 11 -4.40 2.32 -1.85
N THR A 12 -4.27 2.69 -3.13
CA THR A 12 -5.20 2.17 -4.14
C THR A 12 -4.95 0.69 -4.48
N GLY A 13 -3.73 0.18 -4.23
CA GLY A 13 -3.43 -1.26 -4.26
C GLY A 13 -4.17 -2.01 -3.16
N MET A 14 -4.17 -1.46 -1.94
CA MET A 14 -5.00 -1.95 -0.83
C MET A 14 -6.48 -1.95 -1.22
N LEU A 15 -7.00 -0.83 -1.75
CA LEU A 15 -8.41 -0.73 -2.18
C LEU A 15 -8.75 -1.73 -3.28
N ALA A 16 -7.83 -1.99 -4.23
CA ALA A 16 -8.04 -3.00 -5.28
C ALA A 16 -8.19 -4.40 -4.69
N LEU A 17 -7.39 -4.75 -3.68
CA LEU A 17 -7.49 -6.03 -2.98
C LEU A 17 -8.81 -6.15 -2.21
N VAL A 18 -9.20 -5.10 -1.47
CA VAL A 18 -10.49 -5.08 -0.75
C VAL A 18 -11.65 -5.21 -1.73
N ALA A 19 -11.66 -4.44 -2.82
CA ALA A 19 -12.70 -4.52 -3.83
C ALA A 19 -12.79 -5.94 -4.41
N ALA A 20 -11.67 -6.55 -4.76
CA ALA A 20 -11.66 -7.90 -5.33
C ALA A 20 -12.07 -8.99 -4.33
N SER A 21 -11.82 -8.78 -3.03
CA SER A 21 -12.29 -9.70 -1.99
C SER A 21 -13.79 -9.64 -1.75
N CYS A 22 -14.45 -8.52 -2.13
CA CYS A 22 -15.88 -8.28 -1.98
C CYS A 22 -16.68 -8.48 -3.28
N TYR A 23 -16.07 -8.15 -4.44
CA TYR A 23 -16.73 -8.16 -5.76
C TYR A 23 -16.16 -9.25 -6.65
N HIS A 24 -16.80 -10.39 -6.67
CA HIS A 24 -16.30 -11.62 -7.31
C HIS A 24 -16.36 -11.61 -8.85
N GLU A 25 -16.98 -10.62 -9.45
CA GLU A 25 -16.98 -10.39 -10.91
C GLU A 25 -15.66 -9.81 -11.44
N LEU A 26 -14.75 -9.38 -10.57
CA LEU A 26 -13.43 -8.92 -10.96
C LEU A 26 -12.57 -10.11 -11.39
N SER A 27 -12.23 -10.15 -12.68
CA SER A 27 -11.51 -11.26 -13.29
C SER A 27 -9.98 -11.14 -13.19
N LEU A 28 -9.47 -9.95 -12.89
CA LEU A 28 -8.06 -9.65 -12.72
C LEU A 28 -7.87 -8.54 -11.69
N THR A 29 -6.97 -8.77 -10.75
CA THR A 29 -6.54 -7.77 -9.77
C THR A 29 -5.03 -7.63 -9.82
N ILE A 30 -4.52 -6.41 -10.01
CA ILE A 30 -3.11 -6.09 -9.92
C ILE A 30 -2.92 -5.09 -8.78
N ALA A 31 -2.26 -5.50 -7.73
CA ALA A 31 -1.95 -4.66 -6.59
C ALA A 31 -0.44 -4.42 -6.52
N MET A 32 -0.04 -3.18 -6.81
CA MET A 32 1.35 -2.74 -6.75
C MET A 32 1.61 -2.07 -5.40
N THR A 33 2.66 -2.50 -4.74
CA THR A 33 3.08 -2.01 -3.42
C THR A 33 1.92 -1.89 -2.41
N PRO A 34 1.07 -2.93 -2.27
CA PRO A 34 -0.05 -2.89 -1.33
C PRO A 34 0.40 -3.15 0.11
N CYS A 35 -0.46 -2.86 1.08
CA CYS A 35 -0.43 -3.51 2.40
C CYS A 35 -1.46 -4.65 2.45
N ASP A 36 -1.42 -5.47 3.51
CA ASP A 36 -2.30 -6.63 3.72
C ASP A 36 -3.38 -6.38 4.77
N PHE A 37 -3.54 -5.14 5.20
CA PHE A 37 -4.52 -4.70 6.18
C PHE A 37 -5.23 -3.43 5.71
N ILE A 38 -6.38 -3.15 6.31
CA ILE A 38 -7.10 -1.90 6.11
C ILE A 38 -6.37 -0.80 6.90
N MET A 39 -6.13 0.32 6.25
CA MET A 39 -5.49 1.48 6.87
C MET A 39 -6.51 2.41 7.53
N GLU A 40 -6.05 3.15 8.52
CA GLU A 40 -6.74 4.32 9.01
C GLU A 40 -6.90 5.39 7.93
N GLY A 41 -8.01 6.12 7.94
CA GLY A 41 -8.25 7.23 7.02
C GLY A 41 -7.37 8.44 7.30
N PHE A 42 -6.85 9.06 6.25
CA PHE A 42 -6.00 10.26 6.34
C PHE A 42 -6.77 11.58 6.29
N LEU A 43 -7.92 11.58 5.64
CA LEU A 43 -8.69 12.81 5.41
C LEU A 43 -10.10 12.68 5.98
N ARG A 44 -10.48 13.67 6.78
CA ARG A 44 -11.84 13.84 7.23
C ARG A 44 -12.22 15.30 7.20
N ASP A 45 -13.43 15.61 6.73
CA ASP A 45 -13.99 16.96 6.69
C ASP A 45 -13.05 18.01 6.07
N GLY A 46 -12.27 17.60 5.05
CA GLY A 46 -11.28 18.46 4.41
C GLY A 46 -9.98 18.66 5.20
N LYS A 47 -9.81 17.97 6.34
CA LYS A 47 -8.59 18.03 7.15
C LYS A 47 -7.59 16.95 6.73
N ASP A 48 -6.33 17.34 6.63
CA ASP A 48 -5.22 16.45 6.34
C ASP A 48 -4.82 15.70 7.62
N GLY A 49 -5.16 14.42 7.70
CA GLY A 49 -4.84 13.55 8.83
C GLY A 49 -3.34 13.35 9.07
N MET A 50 -2.48 13.74 8.14
CA MET A 50 -1.04 13.81 8.34
C MET A 50 -0.63 15.02 9.19
N LYS A 51 -1.42 16.08 9.22
CA LYS A 51 -1.19 17.31 9.98
C LYS A 51 -2.09 17.42 11.20
N GLU A 52 -3.29 16.89 11.11
CA GLU A 52 -4.27 16.93 12.16
C GLU A 52 -4.70 15.50 12.50
N ARG A 53 -4.78 15.16 13.77
CA ARG A 53 -5.23 13.83 14.19
C ARG A 53 -6.62 13.55 13.61
N PRO A 54 -6.83 12.46 12.86
CA PRO A 54 -8.17 12.02 12.52
C PRO A 54 -8.90 11.61 13.79
N ALA A 55 -10.22 11.73 13.79
CA ALA A 55 -11.03 11.25 14.90
C ALA A 55 -10.93 9.72 15.01
N ASP A 56 -11.10 9.21 16.24
CA ASP A 56 -11.13 7.77 16.48
C ASP A 56 -12.27 7.11 15.69
N GLY A 57 -12.01 5.94 15.16
CA GLY A 57 -13.03 5.14 14.48
C GLY A 57 -13.18 5.41 12.98
N GLU A 58 -12.20 6.04 12.33
CA GLU A 58 -12.22 6.24 10.88
C GLU A 58 -11.41 5.23 10.12
N SER A 59 -12.11 4.47 9.29
CA SER A 59 -11.51 3.58 8.30
C SER A 59 -11.30 4.31 6.97
N THR A 60 -10.26 3.94 6.23
CA THR A 60 -10.10 4.35 4.83
C THR A 60 -11.20 3.77 3.94
N VAL A 61 -11.80 2.66 4.35
CA VAL A 61 -12.70 1.88 3.51
C VAL A 61 -14.04 1.62 4.19
N THR A 62 -15.12 1.84 3.47
CA THR A 62 -16.46 1.39 3.85
C THR A 62 -16.99 0.39 2.81
N VAL A 63 -17.72 -0.60 3.24
CA VAL A 63 -18.44 -1.54 2.38
C VAL A 63 -19.92 -1.53 2.77
N GLY A 64 -20.78 -1.22 1.80
CA GLY A 64 -22.21 -1.07 2.09
C GLY A 64 -22.57 0.08 3.05
N GLY A 65 -21.66 1.06 3.18
CA GLY A 65 -21.81 2.17 4.13
C GLY A 65 -21.21 1.93 5.51
N GLU A 66 -20.81 0.69 5.81
CA GLU A 66 -20.19 0.34 7.10
C GLU A 66 -18.66 0.39 7.01
N PRO A 67 -17.97 1.05 7.97
CA PRO A 67 -16.52 1.11 7.99
C PRO A 67 -15.92 -0.26 8.30
N LEU A 68 -14.88 -0.64 7.56
CA LEU A 68 -14.13 -1.85 7.87
C LEU A 68 -13.18 -1.62 9.05
N PRO A 69 -12.95 -2.64 9.89
CA PRO A 69 -11.90 -2.60 10.91
C PRO A 69 -10.53 -2.28 10.29
N TYR A 70 -9.73 -1.49 10.97
CA TYR A 70 -8.50 -0.94 10.41
C TYR A 70 -7.36 -0.88 11.44
N LEU A 71 -6.13 -0.86 10.95
CA LEU A 71 -4.93 -0.62 11.75
C LEU A 71 -4.81 0.89 12.05
N PRO A 72 -4.84 1.30 13.34
CA PRO A 72 -4.60 2.68 13.73
C PRO A 72 -3.12 3.06 13.57
N TYR A 73 -2.85 4.28 13.13
CA TYR A 73 -1.48 4.75 12.95
C TYR A 73 -0.79 5.16 14.25
N ALA A 74 0.50 4.83 14.34
CA ALA A 74 1.34 5.22 15.47
C ALA A 74 1.49 6.73 15.62
N TYR A 75 1.38 7.50 14.56
CA TYR A 75 1.49 8.97 14.60
C TYR A 75 0.36 9.65 15.41
N ARG A 76 -0.67 8.93 15.82
CA ARG A 76 -1.59 9.39 16.86
C ARG A 76 -0.87 9.73 18.15
N HIS A 77 0.33 9.17 18.36
CA HIS A 77 1.19 9.51 19.47
C HIS A 77 2.12 10.66 19.07
N PRO A 78 2.09 11.81 19.77
CA PRO A 78 2.85 13.01 19.39
C PRO A 78 4.35 12.80 19.17
N GLN A 79 4.97 11.86 19.89
CA GLN A 79 6.40 11.55 19.76
C GLN A 79 6.76 11.02 18.37
N TYR A 80 5.90 10.24 17.71
CA TYR A 80 6.16 9.72 16.36
C TYR A 80 6.08 10.82 15.31
N TRP A 81 5.16 11.75 15.47
CA TRP A 81 5.09 12.92 14.61
C TRP A 81 6.35 13.78 14.70
N GLN A 82 6.85 14.02 15.91
CA GLN A 82 8.10 14.72 16.11
C GLN A 82 9.29 14.02 15.48
N MET A 83 9.33 12.69 15.53
CA MET A 83 10.37 11.87 14.90
C MET A 83 10.38 12.04 13.37
N ILE A 84 9.19 12.01 12.73
CA ILE A 84 9.07 12.24 11.28
C ILE A 84 9.54 13.63 10.90
N LEU A 85 9.12 14.63 11.64
CA LEU A 85 9.56 16.03 11.40
C LEU A 85 11.07 16.19 11.58
N ALA A 86 11.67 15.49 12.54
CA ALA A 86 13.11 15.51 12.75
C ALA A 86 13.85 14.84 11.59
N GLU A 87 13.39 13.70 11.10
CA GLU A 87 13.96 13.01 9.93
C GLU A 87 13.86 13.88 8.66
N ALA A 88 12.71 14.53 8.45
CA ALA A 88 12.53 15.45 7.33
C ALA A 88 13.48 16.65 7.39
N LYS A 89 13.67 17.25 8.59
CA LYS A 89 14.59 18.37 8.81
C LYS A 89 16.05 17.97 8.65
N ALA A 90 16.41 16.73 8.97
CA ALA A 90 17.77 16.20 8.79
C ALA A 90 18.11 15.89 7.32
N GLY A 91 17.25 16.26 6.37
CA GLY A 91 17.44 15.98 4.95
C GLY A 91 17.05 14.56 4.56
N GLY A 92 16.37 13.84 5.45
CA GLY A 92 15.71 12.58 5.14
C GLY A 92 14.58 12.77 4.14
N ASP A 93 14.18 11.68 3.50
CA ASP A 93 13.06 11.71 2.56
C ASP A 93 11.76 11.84 3.36
N MET A 94 11.00 12.93 3.18
CA MET A 94 9.68 13.10 3.81
C MET A 94 8.69 11.96 3.50
N VAL A 95 9.03 11.15 2.53
CA VAL A 95 8.24 9.99 2.08
C VAL A 95 8.65 8.70 2.81
N ALA A 96 9.69 8.73 3.65
CA ALA A 96 10.16 7.58 4.43
C ALA A 96 9.27 7.34 5.66
N SER A 97 8.10 6.73 5.44
CA SER A 97 7.12 6.45 6.51
C SER A 97 7.16 5.00 7.03
N ARG A 98 8.10 4.17 6.56
CA ARG A 98 8.20 2.74 6.91
C ARG A 98 8.20 2.52 8.42
N LYS A 99 8.96 3.30 9.16
CA LYS A 99 9.00 3.22 10.64
C LYS A 99 7.65 3.47 11.30
N ILE A 100 6.81 4.34 10.72
CA ILE A 100 5.46 4.60 11.26
C ILE A 100 4.62 3.34 11.20
N PHE A 101 4.65 2.65 10.06
CA PHE A 101 3.88 1.42 9.87
C PHE A 101 4.43 0.29 10.75
N GLU A 102 5.75 0.16 10.88
CA GLU A 102 6.39 -0.81 11.77
C GLU A 102 6.00 -0.56 13.24
N GLU A 103 6.02 0.69 13.69
CA GLU A 103 5.58 1.07 15.03
C GLU A 103 4.07 0.94 15.23
N SER A 104 3.27 1.22 14.21
CA SER A 104 1.83 1.00 14.26
C SER A 104 1.51 -0.47 14.52
N GLU A 105 2.14 -1.38 13.79
CA GLU A 105 1.98 -2.81 13.99
C GLU A 105 2.56 -3.29 15.34
N ARG A 106 3.61 -2.67 15.84
CA ARG A 106 4.18 -3.01 17.16
C ARG A 106 3.25 -2.60 18.30
N LEU A 107 2.64 -1.43 18.21
CA LEU A 107 1.71 -0.89 19.22
C LEU A 107 0.33 -1.54 19.12
N HIS A 108 -0.10 -1.90 17.92
CA HIS A 108 -1.36 -2.54 17.63
C HIS A 108 -1.11 -3.69 16.65
N PRO A 109 -0.81 -4.89 17.13
CA PRO A 109 -0.66 -6.04 16.25
C PRO A 109 -1.91 -6.25 15.39
N VAL A 110 -1.72 -6.37 14.06
CA VAL A 110 -2.83 -6.44 13.11
C VAL A 110 -3.75 -7.60 13.44
N ARG A 111 -4.99 -7.29 13.79
CA ARG A 111 -6.01 -8.27 14.14
C ARG A 111 -6.58 -8.93 12.89
N GLU A 112 -7.17 -10.10 13.04
CA GLU A 112 -7.68 -10.86 11.89
C GLU A 112 -8.76 -10.11 11.11
N GLU A 113 -9.64 -9.37 11.80
CA GLU A 113 -10.69 -8.57 11.18
C GLU A 113 -10.17 -7.35 10.40
N GLU A 114 -8.95 -6.89 10.69
CA GLU A 114 -8.30 -5.76 10.01
C GLU A 114 -7.58 -6.20 8.73
N LYS A 115 -7.33 -7.50 8.57
CA LYS A 115 -6.63 -8.04 7.41
C LYS A 115 -7.53 -8.14 6.19
N ILE A 116 -6.97 -7.85 5.03
CA ILE A 116 -7.63 -8.04 3.75
C ILE A 116 -7.81 -9.55 3.48
N LYS A 117 -9.02 -9.96 3.15
CA LYS A 117 -9.40 -11.37 2.92
C LYS A 117 -9.05 -11.78 1.49
N VAL A 118 -7.75 -11.83 1.17
CA VAL A 118 -7.27 -12.13 -0.19
C VAL A 118 -7.70 -13.51 -0.68
N GLU A 119 -7.99 -14.45 0.20
CA GLU A 119 -8.53 -15.76 -0.10
C GLU A 119 -9.94 -15.73 -0.70
N ASN A 120 -10.68 -14.62 -0.51
CA ASN A 120 -12.00 -14.44 -1.11
C ASN A 120 -11.94 -13.95 -2.57
N ILE A 121 -10.77 -13.57 -3.07
CA ILE A 121 -10.61 -13.13 -4.46
C ILE A 121 -10.83 -14.31 -5.39
N LYS A 122 -11.69 -14.14 -6.40
CA LYS A 122 -12.04 -15.19 -7.37
C LYS A 122 -11.27 -15.07 -8.68
N GLY A 123 -10.89 -13.88 -9.07
CA GLY A 123 -10.13 -13.61 -10.29
C GLY A 123 -8.63 -13.91 -10.16
N LYS A 124 -7.89 -13.66 -11.23
CA LYS A 124 -6.42 -13.70 -11.20
C LYS A 124 -5.88 -12.56 -10.35
N LEU A 125 -4.82 -12.83 -9.58
CA LEU A 125 -4.22 -11.88 -8.68
C LEU A 125 -2.72 -11.75 -8.95
N LEU A 126 -2.24 -10.52 -9.16
CA LEU A 126 -0.83 -10.18 -9.22
C LEU A 126 -0.48 -9.23 -8.08
N LEU A 127 0.46 -9.64 -7.23
CA LEU A 127 1.00 -8.83 -6.15
C LEU A 127 2.42 -8.40 -6.52
N VAL A 128 2.67 -7.09 -6.53
CA VAL A 128 3.96 -6.50 -6.93
C VAL A 128 4.54 -5.71 -5.77
N GLY A 129 5.80 -5.94 -5.41
CA GLY A 129 6.47 -5.24 -4.34
C GLY A 129 7.97 -5.11 -4.54
N ALA A 130 8.61 -4.28 -3.71
CA ALA A 130 10.05 -4.05 -3.72
C ALA A 130 10.61 -4.03 -2.29
N GLU A 131 11.83 -4.58 -2.10
CA GLU A 131 12.46 -4.66 -0.78
C GLU A 131 12.91 -3.30 -0.26
N ASP A 132 13.31 -2.41 -1.17
CA ASP A 132 13.77 -1.05 -0.83
C ASP A 132 12.61 -0.04 -0.70
N ASP A 133 11.38 -0.52 -0.54
CA ASP A 133 10.21 0.35 -0.30
C ASP A 133 10.38 1.10 1.03
N VAL A 134 10.42 2.43 0.94
CA VAL A 134 10.65 3.31 2.10
C VAL A 134 9.35 3.81 2.74
N LEU A 135 8.20 3.64 2.07
CA LEU A 135 6.92 4.05 2.63
C LEU A 135 6.40 3.02 3.63
N TRP A 136 6.47 1.75 3.28
CA TRP A 136 6.15 0.63 4.16
C TRP A 136 6.79 -0.67 3.65
N ASP A 137 6.80 -1.72 4.47
CA ASP A 137 7.42 -3.00 4.11
C ASP A 137 6.50 -3.83 3.20
N THR A 138 6.41 -3.42 1.93
CA THR A 138 5.55 -4.08 0.93
C THR A 138 5.84 -5.57 0.82
N CYS A 139 7.10 -5.94 0.77
CA CYS A 139 7.47 -7.35 0.59
C CYS A 139 7.08 -8.21 1.79
N LYS A 140 7.18 -7.70 3.01
CA LYS A 140 6.64 -8.35 4.22
C LYS A 140 5.13 -8.58 4.09
N TYR A 141 4.39 -7.57 3.66
CA TYR A 141 2.94 -7.65 3.53
C TYR A 141 2.52 -8.64 2.45
N ILE A 142 3.21 -8.63 1.31
CA ILE A 142 2.94 -9.59 0.23
C ILE A 142 3.25 -11.02 0.68
N ARG A 143 4.35 -11.25 1.41
CA ARG A 143 4.66 -12.58 1.96
C ARG A 143 3.61 -13.06 2.97
N ARG A 144 3.02 -12.17 3.77
CA ARG A 144 1.91 -12.52 4.67
C ARG A 144 0.66 -12.92 3.88
N MET A 145 0.35 -12.21 2.79
CA MET A 145 -0.76 -12.58 1.88
C MET A 145 -0.49 -13.92 1.20
N ASP A 146 0.72 -14.18 0.74
CA ASP A 146 1.14 -15.47 0.18
C ASP A 146 0.97 -16.61 1.18
N GLN A 147 1.43 -16.41 2.41
CA GLN A 147 1.26 -17.40 3.50
C GLN A 147 -0.22 -17.66 3.77
N ARG A 148 -1.07 -16.63 3.76
CA ARG A 148 -2.51 -16.76 3.94
C ARG A 148 -3.14 -17.56 2.80
N LEU A 149 -2.82 -17.25 1.55
CA LEU A 149 -3.31 -18.00 0.38
C LEU A 149 -2.87 -19.45 0.43
N LYS A 150 -1.64 -19.75 0.80
CA LYS A 150 -1.15 -21.14 0.96
C LYS A 150 -1.84 -21.91 2.08
N ALA A 151 -2.26 -21.22 3.13
CA ALA A 151 -2.88 -21.84 4.31
C ALA A 151 -4.40 -21.95 4.24
N THR A 152 -5.05 -21.22 3.33
CA THR A 152 -6.52 -21.11 3.25
C THR A 152 -7.01 -21.53 1.87
N PRO A 153 -8.08 -22.33 1.77
CA PRO A 153 -8.70 -22.65 0.48
C PRO A 153 -9.09 -21.37 -0.28
N HIS A 154 -8.73 -21.29 -1.55
CA HIS A 154 -9.03 -20.15 -2.42
C HIS A 154 -9.18 -20.62 -3.87
N GLU A 155 -9.82 -19.79 -4.71
CA GLU A 155 -10.05 -20.08 -6.13
C GLU A 155 -9.12 -19.27 -7.05
N SER A 156 -8.48 -18.22 -6.53
CA SER A 156 -7.65 -17.32 -7.34
C SER A 156 -6.38 -18.01 -7.82
N GLU A 157 -6.08 -17.88 -9.12
CA GLU A 157 -4.73 -18.07 -9.63
C GLU A 157 -3.90 -16.81 -9.33
N TYR A 158 -2.79 -16.93 -8.62
CA TYR A 158 -2.02 -15.76 -8.21
C TYR A 158 -0.53 -15.88 -8.53
N ALA A 159 0.10 -14.72 -8.66
CA ALA A 159 1.54 -14.60 -8.87
C ALA A 159 2.10 -13.44 -8.01
N LEU A 160 3.37 -13.58 -7.65
CA LEU A 160 4.14 -12.58 -6.92
C LEU A 160 5.26 -12.05 -7.80
N ALA A 161 5.43 -10.74 -7.86
CA ALA A 161 6.56 -10.07 -8.47
C ALA A 161 7.27 -9.23 -7.40
N LEU A 162 8.25 -9.84 -6.72
CA LEU A 162 9.04 -9.20 -5.67
C LEU A 162 10.41 -8.84 -6.22
N TYR A 163 10.73 -7.56 -6.19
CA TYR A 163 11.99 -7.03 -6.69
C TYR A 163 12.97 -6.78 -5.53
N PRO A 164 14.21 -7.29 -5.60
CA PRO A 164 15.22 -7.06 -4.56
C PRO A 164 15.61 -5.59 -4.45
N HIS A 165 15.49 -4.86 -5.57
CA HIS A 165 15.74 -3.42 -5.65
C HIS A 165 14.56 -2.74 -6.31
N GLY A 166 14.10 -1.66 -5.71
CA GLY A 166 12.96 -0.89 -6.20
C GLY A 166 12.36 -0.08 -5.07
N THR A 167 11.51 0.86 -5.42
CA THR A 167 10.89 1.77 -4.47
C THR A 167 9.41 1.48 -4.34
N HIS A 168 8.73 2.30 -3.56
CA HIS A 168 7.26 2.27 -3.45
C HIS A 168 6.56 2.44 -4.81
N PHE A 169 7.20 3.06 -5.79
CA PHE A 169 6.65 3.31 -7.12
C PHE A 169 7.24 2.34 -8.15
N VAL A 170 6.80 1.09 -8.08
CA VAL A 170 7.13 0.05 -9.07
C VAL A 170 6.08 0.07 -10.16
N PHE A 171 6.40 0.68 -11.30
CA PHE A 171 5.51 0.75 -12.45
C PHE A 171 6.17 0.16 -13.70
N PRO A 172 5.38 -0.42 -14.64
CA PRO A 172 5.89 -0.83 -15.93
C PRO A 172 6.58 0.33 -16.67
N GLU A 173 7.60 0.01 -17.46
CA GLU A 173 8.33 1.01 -18.25
C GLU A 173 7.36 1.79 -19.16
N GLY A 174 7.47 3.09 -19.15
CA GLY A 174 6.61 3.98 -19.92
C GLY A 174 5.28 4.35 -19.27
N MET A 175 4.78 3.59 -18.28
CA MET A 175 3.53 3.92 -17.59
C MET A 175 3.64 5.26 -16.84
N LEU A 176 4.76 5.50 -16.17
CA LEU A 176 5.04 6.78 -15.52
C LEU A 176 4.99 7.96 -16.49
N ARG A 177 5.56 7.79 -17.71
CA ARG A 177 5.54 8.84 -18.74
C ARG A 177 4.14 9.15 -19.26
N GLN A 178 3.24 8.16 -19.26
CA GLN A 178 1.87 8.32 -19.74
C GLN A 178 0.92 8.85 -18.65
N MET A 179 1.13 8.45 -17.40
CA MET A 179 0.26 8.83 -16.27
C MET A 179 0.59 10.19 -15.68
N LEU A 180 1.78 10.72 -15.93
CA LEU A 180 2.28 11.94 -15.30
C LEU A 180 2.55 13.05 -16.32
N PRO A 181 1.52 13.61 -16.97
CA PRO A 181 1.72 14.83 -17.74
C PRO A 181 2.00 15.98 -16.75
N VAL A 182 3.05 16.72 -17.05
CA VAL A 182 3.41 18.06 -16.51
C VAL A 182 2.97 18.36 -15.06
N GLY A 183 3.89 18.32 -14.14
CA GLY A 183 3.66 18.63 -12.70
C GLY A 183 4.10 17.52 -11.72
N SER A 184 4.46 16.40 -12.24
CA SER A 184 4.86 15.20 -11.52
C SER A 184 6.31 15.21 -11.00
N GLY A 185 7.00 16.33 -11.09
CA GLY A 185 8.41 16.47 -10.64
C GLY A 185 8.63 16.03 -9.19
N LEU A 186 7.59 16.15 -8.35
CA LEU A 186 7.67 15.75 -6.94
C LEU A 186 7.63 14.22 -6.78
N LEU A 187 6.70 13.54 -7.44
CA LEU A 187 6.55 12.07 -7.38
C LEU A 187 7.66 11.35 -8.16
N VAL A 188 8.03 11.87 -9.33
CA VAL A 188 9.16 11.37 -10.10
C VAL A 188 10.48 11.67 -9.37
N GLY A 189 10.60 12.81 -8.72
CA GLY A 189 11.76 13.18 -7.90
C GLY A 189 11.91 12.27 -6.67
N ALA A 190 10.84 11.85 -6.02
CA ALA A 190 10.87 10.90 -4.91
C ALA A 190 11.23 9.49 -5.43
N ALA A 191 10.61 9.03 -6.50
CA ALA A 191 10.94 7.75 -7.13
C ALA A 191 12.39 7.72 -7.65
N PHE A 192 12.88 8.83 -8.26
CA PHE A 192 14.27 8.95 -8.70
C PHE A 192 15.27 9.07 -7.55
N ARG A 193 14.95 9.73 -6.47
CA ARG A 193 15.85 9.83 -5.30
C ARG A 193 15.98 8.50 -4.58
N ALA A 194 14.90 7.76 -4.40
CA ALA A 194 14.94 6.40 -3.87
C ALA A 194 15.64 5.43 -4.84
N GLY A 195 15.59 5.67 -6.16
CA GLY A 195 16.28 4.87 -7.18
C GLY A 195 17.74 5.28 -7.47
N ARG A 196 18.26 6.39 -6.95
CA ARG A 196 19.64 6.84 -7.27
C ARG A 196 20.72 5.91 -6.73
N GLN A 197 20.45 5.12 -5.72
CA GLN A 197 21.42 4.11 -5.26
C GLN A 197 21.50 2.89 -6.19
N HIS A 198 20.47 2.66 -7.03
CA HIS A 198 20.41 1.53 -7.95
C HIS A 198 19.73 1.91 -9.28
N PRO A 199 20.44 2.60 -10.19
CA PRO A 199 19.85 3.08 -11.46
C PRO A 199 19.34 1.97 -12.41
N LYS A 200 19.62 0.70 -12.11
CA LYS A 200 19.13 -0.45 -12.88
C LYS A 200 17.81 -1.04 -12.34
N ALA A 201 17.37 -0.63 -11.16
CA ALA A 201 16.22 -1.24 -10.49
C ALA A 201 14.84 -0.80 -11.04
N CYS A 202 14.78 0.32 -11.77
CA CYS A 202 13.56 0.82 -12.38
C CYS A 202 13.25 0.26 -13.77
N ARG A 203 14.07 -0.67 -14.28
CA ARG A 203 13.82 -1.34 -15.56
C ARG A 203 13.36 -2.76 -15.27
N ALA A 204 12.05 -2.93 -15.02
CA ALA A 204 11.44 -4.25 -15.13
C ALA A 204 11.43 -4.62 -16.61
N THR A 205 12.17 -5.66 -16.98
CA THR A 205 12.09 -6.34 -18.26
C THR A 205 10.76 -7.05 -18.40
#